data_7574c7b60b3f07c2c65ed956e8bda3a8
#
_entry.id   7574c7b60b3f07c2c65ed956e8bda3a8
#
_cell.length_a   1.000
_cell.length_b   1.000
_cell.length_c   1.000
_cell.angle_alpha   90.00
_cell.angle_beta   90.00
_cell.angle_gamma   90.00
#
_symmetry.space_group_name_H-M   'P 1'
#
loop_
_entity.id
_entity.type
_entity.pdbx_description
1 polymer ?
#
loop_
_entity_poly.entity_id
_entity_poly.type
_entity_poly.pdbx_seq_one_letter_code
_entity_poly.pdbx_strand_id
1 'polypeptide(L)'
;MQLTNPEQLTHAINSLILTEPEKFDLHRRLANRSRQYFREQIRKQRDIDGSSYQKRARRKITLDSKTHKAKDNKNMLLGFGRALKTQVNDKGFEVGLAGVVGNMARVHNEGQGVSFTTRVNGYYNSKVGQWQGGSKVKNNYRMTKRTFIGWTPSLERELLAMVANNFLSGVES
;
A
#
# COMPACT_ATOMS: atom_id res chain seq x y z
N MET A 1 15.48 22.38 -7.46
CA MET A 1 15.81 21.55 -6.31
C MET A 1 15.22 20.16 -6.58
N GLN A 2 16.00 19.10 -6.50
CA GLN A 2 15.50 17.73 -6.72
C GLN A 2 15.41 17.06 -5.34
N LEU A 3 14.24 16.56 -4.98
CA LEU A 3 14.01 15.89 -3.71
C LEU A 3 14.24 14.39 -3.89
N THR A 4 15.03 13.77 -3.04
CA THR A 4 15.37 12.35 -3.15
C THR A 4 14.58 11.47 -2.18
N ASN A 5 13.96 12.07 -1.16
CA ASN A 5 13.18 11.37 -0.15
C ASN A 5 12.04 12.25 0.42
N PRO A 6 11.04 11.63 1.10
CA PRO A 6 9.90 12.35 1.67
C PRO A 6 10.27 13.33 2.77
N GLU A 7 11.36 13.07 3.52
CA GLU A 7 11.81 13.94 4.61
C GLU A 7 12.26 15.30 4.10
N GLN A 8 12.91 15.35 2.93
CA GLN A 8 13.29 16.61 2.29
C GLN A 8 12.08 17.46 1.88
N LEU A 9 10.99 16.83 1.41
CA LEU A 9 9.73 17.54 1.13
C LEU A 9 9.15 18.12 2.41
N THR A 10 9.08 17.35 3.47
CA THR A 10 8.58 17.80 4.77
C THR A 10 9.40 18.96 5.32
N HIS A 11 10.75 18.88 5.23
CA HIS A 11 11.63 19.97 5.65
C HIS A 11 11.40 21.24 4.82
N ALA A 12 11.27 21.13 3.51
CA ALA A 12 10.99 22.26 2.63
C ALA A 12 9.66 22.95 3.01
N ILE A 13 8.59 22.20 3.27
CA ILE A 13 7.30 22.73 3.69
C ILE A 13 7.41 23.46 5.03
N ASN A 14 8.12 22.88 6.00
CA ASN A 14 8.29 23.47 7.32
C ASN A 14 9.13 24.78 7.31
N SER A 15 9.96 24.98 6.29
CA SER A 15 10.72 26.23 6.09
C SER A 15 9.90 27.36 5.45
N LEU A 16 8.68 27.06 4.96
CA LEU A 16 7.80 28.06 4.37
C LEU A 16 7.10 28.88 5.45
N ILE A 17 6.82 30.15 5.13
CA ILE A 17 6.08 31.06 6.03
C ILE A 17 4.60 30.73 5.93
N LEU A 18 4.17 29.70 6.64
CA LEU A 18 2.78 29.26 6.76
C LEU A 18 2.40 29.17 8.24
N THR A 19 1.14 29.46 8.53
CA THR A 19 0.56 29.20 9.86
C THR A 19 0.40 27.69 10.11
N GLU A 20 0.33 27.29 11.38
CA GLU A 20 0.17 25.87 11.74
C GLU A 20 -1.08 25.22 11.10
N PRO A 21 -2.27 25.88 11.05
CA PRO A 21 -3.43 25.34 10.35
C PRO A 21 -3.20 25.16 8.84
N GLU A 22 -2.51 26.09 8.18
CA GLU A 22 -2.19 25.99 6.75
C GLU A 22 -1.22 24.84 6.46
N LYS A 23 -0.19 24.66 7.30
CA LYS A 23 0.73 23.53 7.22
C LYS A 23 -0.02 22.20 7.38
N PHE A 24 -0.88 22.12 8.40
CA PHE A 24 -1.68 20.93 8.63
C PHE A 24 -2.57 20.59 7.43
N ASP A 25 -3.27 21.58 6.85
CA ASP A 25 -4.12 21.37 5.68
C ASP A 25 -3.31 20.94 4.44
N LEU A 26 -2.15 21.56 4.21
CA LEU A 26 -1.24 21.17 3.15
C LEU A 26 -0.77 19.72 3.33
N HIS A 27 -0.28 19.36 4.52
CA HIS A 27 0.13 17.98 4.84
C HIS A 27 -1.02 16.98 4.64
N ARG A 28 -2.25 17.34 5.04
CA ARG A 28 -3.45 16.51 4.85
C ARG A 28 -3.73 16.24 3.37
N ARG A 29 -3.62 17.26 2.52
CA ARG A 29 -3.82 17.12 1.07
C ARG A 29 -2.73 16.27 0.43
N LEU A 30 -1.47 16.47 0.78
CA LEU A 30 -0.34 15.67 0.31
C LEU A 30 -0.45 14.20 0.75
N ALA A 31 -0.82 13.96 2.02
CA ALA A 31 -1.05 12.62 2.55
C ALA A 31 -2.15 11.88 1.78
N ASN A 32 -3.28 12.56 1.53
CA ASN A 32 -4.39 11.98 0.79
C ASN A 32 -4.00 11.68 -0.67
N ARG A 33 -3.24 12.56 -1.33
CA ARG A 33 -2.75 12.31 -2.70
C ARG A 33 -1.79 11.13 -2.74
N SER A 34 -0.84 11.05 -1.82
CA SER A 34 0.08 9.91 -1.70
C SER A 34 -0.68 8.59 -1.51
N ARG A 35 -1.67 8.58 -0.61
CA ARG A 35 -2.53 7.41 -0.41
C ARG A 35 -3.30 7.03 -1.68
N GLN A 36 -3.82 8.00 -2.42
CA GLN A 36 -4.50 7.75 -3.69
C GLN A 36 -3.55 7.17 -4.73
N TYR A 37 -2.35 7.73 -4.87
CA TYR A 37 -1.31 7.24 -5.76
C TYR A 37 -1.01 5.76 -5.53
N PHE A 38 -0.75 5.36 -4.26
CA PHE A 38 -0.50 3.96 -3.93
C PHE A 38 -1.70 3.05 -4.24
N ARG A 39 -2.91 3.51 -3.95
CA ARG A 39 -4.15 2.78 -4.29
C ARG A 39 -4.33 2.59 -5.80
N GLU A 40 -3.97 3.59 -6.59
CA GLU A 40 -4.03 3.52 -8.05
C GLU A 40 -3.02 2.50 -8.60
N GLN A 41 -1.77 2.50 -8.12
CA GLN A 41 -0.78 1.49 -8.51
C GLN A 41 -1.27 0.07 -8.19
N ILE A 42 -1.79 -0.16 -6.99
CA ILE A 42 -2.37 -1.46 -6.62
C ILE A 42 -3.54 -1.85 -7.54
N ARG A 43 -4.45 -0.93 -7.86
CA ARG A 43 -5.57 -1.19 -8.78
C ARG A 43 -5.11 -1.51 -10.20
N LYS A 44 -4.09 -0.81 -10.68
CA LYS A 44 -3.45 -1.04 -11.99
C LYS A 44 -2.57 -2.29 -12.00
N GLN A 45 -2.40 -2.98 -10.85
CA GLN A 45 -1.54 -4.16 -10.69
C GLN A 45 -0.10 -3.89 -11.10
N ARG A 46 0.42 -2.73 -10.71
CA ARG A 46 1.77 -2.25 -11.01
C ARG A 46 2.55 -1.97 -9.74
N ASP A 47 3.84 -2.21 -9.81
CA ASP A 47 4.79 -1.71 -8.83
C ASP A 47 4.82 -0.18 -8.85
N ILE A 48 5.35 0.41 -7.81
CA ILE A 48 5.37 1.86 -7.65
C ILE A 48 6.18 2.59 -8.73
N ASP A 49 7.14 1.89 -9.35
CA ASP A 49 7.93 2.35 -10.51
C ASP A 49 7.18 2.25 -11.85
N GLY A 50 5.95 1.69 -11.84
CA GLY A 50 5.11 1.51 -13.01
C GLY A 50 5.25 0.16 -13.71
N SER A 51 6.20 -0.69 -13.31
CA SER A 51 6.35 -2.04 -13.84
C SER A 51 5.17 -2.94 -13.42
N SER A 52 4.83 -3.94 -14.22
CA SER A 52 3.73 -4.86 -13.89
C SER A 52 4.11 -5.78 -12.75
N TYR A 53 3.18 -6.05 -11.83
CA TYR A 53 3.43 -7.04 -10.77
C TYR A 53 3.82 -8.40 -11.34
N GLN A 54 4.82 -9.00 -10.74
CA GLN A 54 5.16 -10.38 -11.04
C GLN A 54 3.95 -11.28 -10.76
N LYS A 55 3.55 -12.06 -11.75
CA LYS A 55 2.40 -12.97 -11.68
C LYS A 55 2.58 -14.01 -10.56
N ARG A 56 1.45 -14.51 -10.04
CA ARG A 56 1.49 -15.63 -9.09
C ARG A 56 1.96 -16.90 -9.79
N ALA A 57 2.75 -17.72 -9.09
CA ALA A 57 3.18 -19.02 -9.59
C ALA A 57 1.98 -19.98 -9.84
N ARG A 58 0.93 -19.86 -9.03
CA ARG A 58 -0.32 -20.62 -9.19
C ARG A 58 -1.51 -19.67 -9.27
N ARG A 59 -2.42 -19.97 -10.20
CA ARG A 59 -3.68 -19.24 -10.35
C ARG A 59 -4.59 -19.52 -9.14
N LYS A 60 -5.12 -18.48 -8.53
CA LYS A 60 -6.10 -18.61 -7.44
C LYS A 60 -7.49 -18.55 -8.04
N ILE A 61 -8.14 -19.71 -8.12
CA ILE A 61 -9.54 -19.84 -8.52
C ILE A 61 -10.36 -20.00 -7.24
N THR A 62 -11.39 -19.20 -7.08
CA THR A 62 -12.39 -19.35 -6.02
C THR A 62 -13.76 -19.56 -6.64
N LEU A 63 -14.55 -20.39 -6.00
CA LEU A 63 -15.95 -20.54 -6.37
C LEU A 63 -16.75 -19.41 -5.69
N ASP A 64 -17.60 -18.76 -6.46
CA ASP A 64 -18.57 -17.82 -5.92
C ASP A 64 -19.64 -18.58 -5.13
N SER A 65 -19.87 -18.22 -3.87
CA SER A 65 -20.78 -18.95 -2.97
C SER A 65 -22.25 -18.90 -3.40
N LYS A 66 -22.65 -17.91 -4.19
CA LYS A 66 -24.03 -17.71 -4.65
C LYS A 66 -24.27 -18.31 -6.04
N THR A 67 -23.32 -18.10 -6.94
CA THR A 67 -23.49 -18.48 -8.36
C THR A 67 -22.81 -19.79 -8.72
N HIS A 68 -22.01 -20.37 -7.81
CA HIS A 68 -21.15 -21.55 -8.01
C HIS A 68 -20.22 -21.47 -9.23
N LYS A 69 -20.03 -20.26 -9.79
CA LYS A 69 -19.14 -20.03 -10.93
C LYS A 69 -17.70 -19.84 -10.45
N ALA A 70 -16.77 -20.38 -11.21
CA ALA A 70 -15.33 -20.18 -10.95
C ALA A 70 -14.95 -18.71 -11.20
N LYS A 71 -14.43 -18.05 -10.16
CA LYS A 71 -13.90 -16.69 -10.24
C LYS A 71 -12.38 -16.72 -10.22
N ASP A 72 -11.77 -16.22 -11.28
CA ASP A 72 -10.33 -16.04 -11.35
C ASP A 72 -9.90 -14.74 -10.67
N ASN A 73 -9.30 -14.84 -9.50
CA ASN A 73 -8.80 -13.69 -8.75
C ASN A 73 -7.42 -13.28 -9.29
N LYS A 74 -7.41 -12.58 -10.43
CA LYS A 74 -6.18 -12.05 -11.05
C LYS A 74 -5.55 -10.93 -10.24
N ASN A 75 -6.37 -10.08 -9.63
CA ASN A 75 -5.92 -8.90 -8.91
C ASN A 75 -5.31 -9.24 -7.55
N MET A 76 -4.18 -8.61 -7.26
CA MET A 76 -3.39 -8.82 -6.05
C MET A 76 -3.39 -7.58 -5.17
N LEU A 77 -3.18 -7.78 -3.86
CA LEU A 77 -2.95 -6.71 -2.88
C LEU A 77 -4.10 -5.70 -2.68
N LEU A 78 -5.28 -5.90 -3.28
CA LEU A 78 -6.42 -4.97 -3.18
C LEU A 78 -6.84 -4.69 -1.72
N GLY A 79 -6.68 -5.68 -0.82
CA GLY A 79 -6.94 -5.53 0.61
C GLY A 79 -6.03 -4.49 1.26
N PHE A 80 -4.74 -4.47 0.89
CA PHE A 80 -3.80 -3.47 1.38
C PHE A 80 -4.17 -2.07 0.89
N GLY A 81 -4.52 -1.92 -0.38
CA GLY A 81 -4.99 -0.63 -0.90
C GLY A 81 -6.18 -0.06 -0.11
N ARG A 82 -7.11 -0.91 0.33
CA ARG A 82 -8.25 -0.49 1.18
C ARG A 82 -7.82 -0.12 2.60
N ALA A 83 -6.86 -0.84 3.15
CA ALA A 83 -6.38 -0.68 4.51
C ALA A 83 -5.36 0.48 4.69
N LEU A 84 -4.90 1.11 3.61
CA LEU A 84 -4.01 2.28 3.67
C LEU A 84 -4.64 3.42 4.48
N LYS A 85 -3.89 3.90 5.47
CA LYS A 85 -4.25 5.02 6.35
C LYS A 85 -3.28 6.17 6.17
N THR A 86 -3.70 7.35 6.56
CA THR A 86 -2.88 8.55 6.68
C THR A 86 -2.85 9.00 8.13
N GLN A 87 -1.69 9.43 8.60
CA GLN A 87 -1.53 10.20 9.84
C GLN A 87 -0.95 11.56 9.47
N VAL A 88 -1.46 12.62 10.05
CA VAL A 88 -1.07 13.99 9.74
C VAL A 88 -0.94 14.78 11.03
N ASN A 89 0.10 15.58 11.12
CA ASN A 89 0.30 16.56 12.17
C ASN A 89 0.87 17.86 11.55
N ASP A 90 1.14 18.85 12.39
CA ASP A 90 1.75 20.13 12.01
C ASP A 90 3.16 19.98 11.42
N LYS A 91 3.88 18.93 11.80
CA LYS A 91 5.27 18.69 11.40
C LYS A 91 5.44 17.83 10.14
N GLY A 92 4.39 17.10 9.73
CA GLY A 92 4.46 16.22 8.57
C GLY A 92 3.29 15.26 8.45
N PHE A 93 3.47 14.29 7.57
CA PHE A 93 2.46 13.26 7.35
C PHE A 93 3.08 11.89 7.09
N GLU A 94 2.31 10.87 7.37
CA GLU A 94 2.66 9.48 7.08
C GLU A 94 1.53 8.79 6.29
N VAL A 95 1.90 7.89 5.38
CA VAL A 95 0.97 7.02 4.67
C VAL A 95 1.45 5.59 4.77
N GLY A 96 0.63 4.72 5.32
CA GLY A 96 1.06 3.35 5.55
C GLY A 96 -0.04 2.41 6.02
N LEU A 97 0.41 1.29 6.55
CA LEU A 97 -0.42 0.24 7.10
C LEU A 97 0.11 -0.10 8.50
N ALA A 98 -0.78 -0.30 9.45
CA ALA A 98 -0.41 -0.57 10.84
C ALA A 98 -0.71 -2.01 11.25
N GLY A 99 -0.11 -2.43 12.37
CA GLY A 99 -0.35 -3.71 13.03
C GLY A 99 0.00 -4.93 12.15
N VAL A 100 -0.75 -6.01 12.32
CA VAL A 100 -0.56 -7.27 11.58
C VAL A 100 -0.63 -7.06 10.07
N VAL A 101 -1.54 -6.21 9.60
CA VAL A 101 -1.68 -5.88 8.17
C VAL A 101 -0.43 -5.17 7.65
N GLY A 102 0.17 -4.27 8.45
CA GLY A 102 1.42 -3.60 8.13
C GLY A 102 2.60 -4.56 7.99
N ASN A 103 2.72 -5.52 8.91
CA ASN A 103 3.75 -6.55 8.84
C ASN A 103 3.61 -7.42 7.59
N MET A 104 2.40 -7.86 7.26
CA MET A 104 2.13 -8.61 6.03
C MET A 104 2.41 -7.79 4.77
N ALA A 105 2.07 -6.51 4.79
CA ALA A 105 2.33 -5.60 3.68
C ALA A 105 3.84 -5.41 3.45
N ARG A 106 4.63 -5.27 4.51
CA ARG A 106 6.10 -5.18 4.43
C ARG A 106 6.70 -6.40 3.76
N VAL A 107 6.26 -7.61 4.15
CA VAL A 107 6.70 -8.86 3.53
C VAL A 107 6.50 -8.86 2.02
N HIS A 108 5.36 -8.35 1.54
CA HIS A 108 5.10 -8.22 0.10
C HIS A 108 5.89 -7.10 -0.55
N ASN A 109 5.96 -5.94 0.11
CA ASN A 109 6.63 -4.76 -0.44
C ASN A 109 8.14 -4.98 -0.62
N GLU A 110 8.77 -5.72 0.29
CA GLU A 110 10.21 -5.96 0.31
C GLU A 110 10.59 -7.33 -0.25
N GLY A 111 9.64 -8.25 -0.41
CA GLY A 111 9.91 -9.63 -0.87
C GLY A 111 10.65 -10.46 0.17
N GLN A 112 10.29 -10.30 1.43
CA GLN A 112 10.94 -10.97 2.56
C GLN A 112 10.70 -12.48 2.58
N GLY A 113 11.62 -13.22 3.22
CA GLY A 113 11.42 -14.60 3.58
C GLY A 113 10.44 -14.75 4.75
N VAL A 114 9.55 -15.74 4.66
CA VAL A 114 8.57 -16.03 5.71
C VAL A 114 8.48 -17.52 5.96
N SER A 115 8.19 -17.87 7.21
CA SER A 115 7.82 -19.23 7.61
C SER A 115 6.34 -19.22 8.01
N PHE A 116 5.59 -20.18 7.54
CA PHE A 116 4.18 -20.31 7.88
C PHE A 116 3.71 -21.77 7.88
N THR A 117 2.67 -22.03 8.67
CA THR A 117 2.02 -23.33 8.70
C THR A 117 0.93 -23.39 7.64
N THR A 118 0.96 -24.39 6.79
CA THR A 118 -0.07 -24.67 5.77
C THR A 118 -0.83 -25.94 6.13
N ARG A 119 -2.10 -25.96 5.82
CA ARG A 119 -2.97 -27.14 5.97
C ARG A 119 -2.74 -28.09 4.80
N VAL A 120 -2.61 -29.37 5.10
CA VAL A 120 -2.34 -30.44 4.12
C VAL A 120 -3.21 -31.66 4.41
N ASN A 121 -3.51 -32.41 3.36
CA ASN A 121 -4.20 -33.72 3.46
C ASN A 121 -5.45 -33.69 4.33
N GLY A 122 -6.38 -32.77 4.03
CA GLY A 122 -7.59 -32.68 4.80
C GLY A 122 -8.63 -31.74 4.19
N TYR A 123 -9.73 -31.57 4.90
CA TYR A 123 -10.85 -30.74 4.49
C TYR A 123 -11.42 -29.95 5.68
N TYR A 124 -12.12 -28.88 5.38
CA TYR A 124 -12.87 -28.15 6.41
C TYR A 124 -14.22 -28.80 6.63
N ASN A 125 -14.46 -29.31 7.84
CA ASN A 125 -15.72 -29.89 8.21
C ASN A 125 -16.66 -28.78 8.70
N SER A 126 -17.62 -28.39 7.84
CA SER A 126 -18.59 -27.32 8.14
C SER A 126 -19.58 -27.67 9.26
N LYS A 127 -19.82 -28.95 9.53
CA LYS A 127 -20.73 -29.40 10.60
C LYS A 127 -20.17 -29.12 12.00
N VAL A 128 -18.84 -29.26 12.16
CA VAL A 128 -18.14 -28.99 13.43
C VAL A 128 -17.31 -27.71 13.41
N GLY A 129 -17.31 -26.97 12.31
CA GLY A 129 -16.60 -25.71 12.18
C GLY A 129 -15.08 -25.79 12.23
N GLN A 130 -14.49 -26.98 11.97
CA GLN A 130 -13.05 -27.23 12.17
C GLN A 130 -12.40 -27.88 10.96
N TRP A 131 -11.10 -27.63 10.83
CA TRP A 131 -10.24 -28.32 9.87
C TRP A 131 -9.94 -29.73 10.37
N GLN A 132 -10.19 -30.74 9.53
CA GLN A 132 -9.81 -32.12 9.74
C GLN A 132 -8.71 -32.50 8.76
N GLY A 133 -7.47 -32.64 9.25
CA GLY A 133 -6.30 -32.93 8.43
C GLY A 133 -5.00 -32.48 9.10
N GLY A 134 -3.90 -32.76 8.44
CA GLY A 134 -2.56 -32.41 8.90
C GLY A 134 -2.21 -30.93 8.68
N SER A 135 -1.12 -30.53 9.29
CA SER A 135 -0.46 -29.24 9.03
C SER A 135 1.01 -29.48 8.70
N LYS A 136 1.57 -28.63 7.84
CA LYS A 136 2.99 -28.66 7.48
C LYS A 136 3.57 -27.26 7.62
N VAL A 137 4.68 -27.14 8.33
CA VAL A 137 5.44 -25.89 8.38
C VAL A 137 6.24 -25.73 7.09
N LYS A 138 6.10 -24.62 6.42
CA LYS A 138 6.94 -24.19 5.30
C LYS A 138 7.92 -23.16 5.80
N ASN A 139 9.19 -23.54 5.81
CA ASN A 139 10.30 -22.67 6.11
C ASN A 139 10.90 -22.12 4.80
N ASN A 140 11.58 -20.98 4.88
CA ASN A 140 12.31 -20.36 3.76
C ASN A 140 11.44 -20.06 2.52
N TYR A 141 10.15 -19.82 2.70
CA TYR A 141 9.32 -19.33 1.61
C TYR A 141 9.63 -17.86 1.36
N ARG A 142 10.16 -17.55 0.18
CA ARG A 142 10.39 -16.15 -0.22
C ARG A 142 9.15 -15.59 -0.90
N MET A 143 8.60 -14.52 -0.31
CA MET A 143 7.48 -13.82 -0.93
C MET A 143 7.94 -13.07 -2.19
N THR A 144 7.17 -13.18 -3.26
CA THR A 144 7.43 -12.38 -4.46
C THR A 144 7.33 -10.90 -4.11
N LYS A 145 8.40 -10.14 -4.37
CA LYS A 145 8.43 -8.69 -4.16
C LYS A 145 7.40 -8.02 -5.06
N ARG A 146 6.59 -7.16 -4.46
CA ARG A 146 5.65 -6.26 -5.15
C ARG A 146 5.61 -4.96 -4.38
N THR A 147 6.33 -3.97 -4.89
CA THR A 147 6.50 -2.68 -4.21
C THR A 147 5.31 -1.79 -4.53
N PHE A 148 4.48 -1.51 -3.55
CA PHE A 148 3.27 -0.70 -3.72
C PHE A 148 3.23 0.55 -2.82
N ILE A 149 4.21 0.71 -1.94
CA ILE A 149 4.46 1.89 -1.13
C ILE A 149 5.94 2.24 -1.25
N GLY A 150 6.24 3.52 -1.50
CA GLY A 150 7.59 4.04 -1.56
C GLY A 150 7.64 5.41 -2.24
N TRP A 151 8.79 6.02 -2.26
CA TRP A 151 9.06 7.28 -2.92
C TRP A 151 9.45 7.05 -4.38
N THR A 152 8.88 7.83 -5.30
CA THR A 152 9.21 7.78 -6.74
C THR A 152 9.26 9.16 -7.34
N PRO A 153 10.03 9.38 -8.41
CA PRO A 153 10.08 10.67 -9.11
C PRO A 153 8.72 11.13 -9.65
N SER A 154 7.80 10.20 -9.93
CA SER A 154 6.45 10.52 -10.37
C SER A 154 5.62 11.08 -9.23
N LEU A 155 5.64 10.43 -8.07
CA LEU A 155 4.95 10.92 -6.87
C LEU A 155 5.53 12.26 -6.41
N GLU A 156 6.87 12.37 -6.39
CA GLU A 156 7.56 13.62 -6.06
C GLU A 156 7.05 14.81 -6.90
N ARG A 157 7.02 14.65 -8.23
CA ARG A 157 6.54 15.72 -9.13
C ARG A 157 5.10 16.13 -8.85
N GLU A 158 4.23 15.17 -8.57
CA GLU A 158 2.84 15.44 -8.21
C GLU A 158 2.73 16.22 -6.90
N LEU A 159 3.47 15.80 -5.87
CA LEU A 159 3.44 16.47 -4.57
C LEU A 159 4.04 17.88 -4.65
N LEU A 160 5.14 18.07 -5.38
CA LEU A 160 5.74 19.39 -5.61
C LEU A 160 4.80 20.33 -6.37
N ALA A 161 4.09 19.83 -7.40
CA ALA A 161 3.09 20.61 -8.10
C ALA A 161 1.94 21.05 -7.18
N MET A 162 1.52 20.19 -6.26
CA MET A 162 0.49 20.55 -5.27
C MET A 162 0.98 21.62 -4.29
N VAL A 163 2.24 21.55 -3.86
CA VAL A 163 2.85 22.60 -3.02
C VAL A 163 2.90 23.91 -3.78
N ALA A 164 3.40 23.92 -5.01
CA ALA A 164 3.48 25.12 -5.84
C ALA A 164 2.10 25.77 -6.05
N ASN A 165 1.09 24.97 -6.40
CA ASN A 165 -0.27 25.48 -6.59
C ASN A 165 -0.88 26.05 -5.31
N ASN A 166 -0.51 25.55 -4.14
CA ASN A 166 -0.98 26.11 -2.87
C ASN A 166 -0.50 27.56 -2.66
N PHE A 167 0.71 27.87 -3.13
CA PHE A 167 1.26 29.24 -3.04
C PHE A 167 0.68 30.17 -4.11
N LEU A 168 0.45 29.66 -5.33
CA LEU A 168 -0.14 30.48 -6.40
C LEU A 168 -1.57 30.90 -6.05
N SER A 169 -2.38 30.02 -5.47
CA SER A 169 -3.74 30.35 -5.06
C SER A 169 -3.84 31.30 -3.86
N GLY A 170 -2.79 31.41 -3.03
CA GLY A 170 -2.72 32.35 -1.92
C GLY A 170 -2.29 33.76 -2.31
N VAL A 171 -1.81 33.98 -3.54
CA VAL A 171 -1.38 35.29 -4.05
C VAL A 171 -2.55 36.06 -4.71
N GLU A 172 -3.63 35.37 -5.08
CA GLU A 172 -4.82 35.97 -5.73
C GLU A 172 -5.94 36.38 -4.74
N SER A 173 -5.71 36.21 -3.45
CA SER A 173 -6.63 36.62 -2.38
C SER A 173 -6.02 37.75 -1.52
#